data_77d204f648077e95f68fcb336724cd3f
#
_entry.id   77d204f648077e95f68fcb336724cd3f
#
_cell.length_a   1.000
_cell.length_b   1.000
_cell.length_c   1.000
_cell.angle_alpha   90.00
_cell.angle_beta   90.00
_cell.angle_gamma   90.00
#
_symmetry.space_group_name_H-M   'P 1'
#
loop_
_entity.id
_entity.type
_entity.pdbx_description
1 polymer ?
#
loop_
_entity_poly.entity_id
_entity_poly.type
_entity_poly.pdbx_seq_one_letter_code
_entity_poly.pdbx_strand_id
1 'polypeptide(L)'
;VFLSMQNKVLIVDFGSQYTQLIARRIRELFIYCEISPFNNLPEDLNQYKAIVLSGSPFSVNQENAPEINLKSILGNKPVIAICYGAQLIAKSLNGKVENSNSREYGRANLSFIEKDCKLFNNIKINNQVWMSHGDTITALPDGATVIASTDSVKNAAYSIDSLNLYALQFHPEVFHTDNGLKIFENFFIEELKFIKEWNPESFIDRTVKELKSEVLDEKVILGLSGGVDSSVAAVLLDRAIGKNLHCIFVNNGLLRKNEYDEVLDQYIGMGLNVKGVDASDQFINGLKGVTDPERKRKIIGNTFIDVFDEESKKISNAKWLAQGTIYPDVIESISVKGPSATIKSHHNVGGLPQKMNLKVIEPLKMLFKDEVRKIGTSLKMPQEILSRHPFPGPGLGIRILGEVDYESIGLIQEADKIYI
;
A
#
# COMPACT_ATOMS: atom_id res chain seq x y z
N VAL A 1 -7.23 -7.60 19.16
CA VAL A 1 -8.57 -8.07 18.74
C VAL A 1 -9.06 -7.06 17.72
N PHE A 2 -8.89 -7.34 16.43
CA PHE A 2 -9.51 -6.54 15.38
C PHE A 2 -11.03 -6.64 15.55
N LEU A 3 -11.68 -5.53 15.87
CA LEU A 3 -13.14 -5.44 15.81
C LEU A 3 -13.52 -5.86 14.38
N SER A 4 -14.34 -6.92 14.27
CA SER A 4 -14.74 -7.50 13.00
C SER A 4 -15.44 -6.43 12.15
N MET A 5 -14.76 -5.94 11.12
CA MET A 5 -15.44 -5.21 10.06
C MET A 5 -16.34 -6.21 9.34
N GLN A 6 -17.65 -6.07 9.46
CA GLN A 6 -18.62 -6.97 8.85
C GLN A 6 -18.61 -6.91 7.31
N ASN A 7 -17.89 -5.92 6.73
CA ASN A 7 -17.84 -5.63 5.29
C ASN A 7 -16.40 -5.53 4.78
N LYS A 8 -15.72 -6.67 4.72
CA LYS A 8 -14.30 -6.77 4.37
C LYS A 8 -14.14 -7.50 3.03
N VAL A 9 -13.28 -6.99 2.16
CA VAL A 9 -12.96 -7.60 0.86
C VAL A 9 -11.55 -8.19 0.90
N LEU A 10 -11.40 -9.42 0.42
CA LEU A 10 -10.10 -10.02 0.15
C LEU A 10 -9.73 -9.80 -1.31
N ILE A 11 -8.53 -9.33 -1.56
CA ILE A 11 -7.92 -9.28 -2.89
C ILE A 11 -6.82 -10.33 -2.92
N VAL A 12 -6.98 -11.33 -3.75
CA VAL A 12 -5.96 -12.36 -4.00
C VAL A 12 -4.99 -11.82 -5.05
N ASP A 13 -3.73 -11.69 -4.66
CA ASP A 13 -2.68 -11.18 -5.52
C ASP A 13 -1.92 -12.31 -6.23
N PHE A 14 -2.03 -12.36 -7.54
CA PHE A 14 -1.26 -13.27 -8.41
C PHE A 14 0.01 -12.62 -8.98
N GLY A 15 0.50 -11.55 -8.36
CA GLY A 15 1.70 -10.83 -8.77
C GLY A 15 1.44 -9.71 -9.80
N SER A 16 0.22 -9.20 -9.91
CA SER A 16 -0.12 -8.13 -10.83
C SER A 16 0.48 -6.79 -10.39
N GLN A 17 0.98 -6.03 -11.36
CA GLN A 17 1.36 -4.62 -11.14
C GLN A 17 0.17 -3.74 -10.72
N TYR A 18 -1.06 -4.19 -10.99
CA TYR A 18 -2.28 -3.42 -10.75
C TYR A 18 -3.04 -3.82 -9.48
N THR A 19 -2.55 -4.81 -8.72
CA THR A 19 -3.26 -5.27 -7.49
C THR A 19 -3.50 -4.13 -6.49
N GLN A 20 -2.52 -3.25 -6.30
CA GLN A 20 -2.67 -2.09 -5.43
C GLN A 20 -3.70 -1.08 -5.97
N LEU A 21 -3.88 -0.97 -7.30
CA LEU A 21 -4.92 -0.12 -7.89
C LEU A 21 -6.31 -0.68 -7.62
N ILE A 22 -6.49 -2.01 -7.67
CA ILE A 22 -7.76 -2.65 -7.26
C ILE A 22 -8.12 -2.25 -5.84
N ALA A 23 -7.17 -2.39 -4.90
CA ALA A 23 -7.39 -2.00 -3.52
C ALA A 23 -7.75 -0.51 -3.37
N ARG A 24 -7.07 0.37 -4.09
CA ARG A 24 -7.37 1.81 -4.09
C ARG A 24 -8.79 2.12 -4.58
N ARG A 25 -9.23 1.48 -5.68
CA ARG A 25 -10.60 1.65 -6.19
C ARG A 25 -11.67 1.23 -5.18
N ILE A 26 -11.42 0.11 -4.46
CA ILE A 26 -12.32 -0.35 -3.40
C ILE A 26 -12.33 0.63 -2.22
N ARG A 27 -11.16 1.15 -1.83
CA ARG A 27 -11.02 2.16 -0.77
C ARG A 27 -11.64 3.52 -1.13
N GLU A 28 -11.62 3.91 -2.41
CA GLU A 28 -12.34 5.09 -2.91
C GLU A 28 -13.86 4.98 -2.70
N LEU A 29 -14.40 3.77 -2.65
CA LEU A 29 -15.81 3.49 -2.29
C LEU A 29 -16.05 3.43 -0.78
N PHE A 30 -15.08 3.77 0.04
CA PHE A 30 -15.12 3.68 1.51
C PHE A 30 -15.32 2.26 2.04
N ILE A 31 -14.80 1.26 1.32
CA ILE A 31 -14.84 -0.15 1.70
C ILE A 31 -13.44 -0.61 2.11
N TYR A 32 -13.37 -1.32 3.24
CA TYR A 32 -12.11 -1.90 3.69
C TYR A 32 -11.74 -3.14 2.87
N CYS A 33 -10.49 -3.24 2.43
CA CYS A 33 -9.95 -4.41 1.74
C CYS A 33 -8.55 -4.76 2.19
N GLU A 34 -8.18 -6.01 2.04
CA GLU A 34 -6.85 -6.56 2.32
C GLU A 34 -6.34 -7.28 1.08
N ILE A 35 -5.03 -7.19 0.85
CA ILE A 35 -4.34 -7.93 -0.21
C ILE A 35 -3.60 -9.10 0.45
N SER A 36 -3.78 -10.28 -0.10
CA SER A 36 -3.02 -11.47 0.28
C SER A 36 -2.44 -12.14 -0.96
N PRO A 37 -1.17 -12.54 -0.94
CA PRO A 37 -0.59 -13.29 -2.05
C PRO A 37 -1.25 -14.65 -2.18
N PHE A 38 -1.37 -15.14 -3.40
CA PHE A 38 -2.08 -16.39 -3.73
C PHE A 38 -1.55 -17.62 -2.95
N ASN A 39 -0.29 -17.62 -2.58
CA ASN A 39 0.38 -18.71 -1.84
C ASN A 39 0.33 -18.55 -0.31
N ASN A 40 -0.31 -17.51 0.19
CA ASN A 40 -0.44 -17.25 1.63
C ASN A 40 -1.81 -16.61 1.92
N LEU A 41 -2.88 -17.31 1.60
CA LEU A 41 -4.24 -16.84 1.87
C LEU A 41 -4.55 -16.96 3.36
N PRO A 42 -5.45 -16.10 3.88
CA PRO A 42 -5.96 -16.23 5.25
C PRO A 42 -6.65 -17.57 5.47
N GLU A 43 -6.43 -18.19 6.63
CA GLU A 43 -7.03 -19.47 6.99
C GLU A 43 -8.56 -19.39 7.05
N ASP A 44 -9.10 -18.30 7.61
CA ASP A 44 -10.54 -18.06 7.69
C ASP A 44 -11.01 -17.06 6.64
N LEU A 45 -11.59 -17.56 5.56
CA LEU A 45 -12.21 -16.75 4.51
C LEU A 45 -13.61 -16.22 4.88
N ASN A 46 -14.22 -16.71 5.98
CA ASN A 46 -15.57 -16.28 6.38
C ASN A 46 -15.61 -14.82 6.84
N GLN A 47 -14.48 -14.30 7.30
CA GLN A 47 -14.35 -12.89 7.65
C GLN A 47 -14.51 -11.92 6.46
N TYR A 48 -14.46 -12.41 5.22
CA TYR A 48 -14.61 -11.59 4.02
C TYR A 48 -16.00 -11.77 3.41
N LYS A 49 -16.62 -10.65 3.03
CA LYS A 49 -17.93 -10.62 2.39
C LYS A 49 -17.86 -10.85 0.87
N ALA A 50 -16.73 -10.49 0.25
CA ALA A 50 -16.44 -10.70 -1.17
C ALA A 50 -14.96 -10.94 -1.42
N ILE A 51 -14.63 -11.54 -2.56
CA ILE A 51 -13.24 -11.80 -2.97
C ILE A 51 -13.02 -11.22 -4.36
N VAL A 52 -11.85 -10.62 -4.55
CA VAL A 52 -11.35 -10.17 -5.85
C VAL A 52 -10.16 -11.03 -6.23
N LEU A 53 -10.16 -11.57 -7.44
CA LEU A 53 -9.00 -12.24 -8.03
C LEU A 53 -8.30 -11.28 -8.98
N SER A 54 -7.03 -10.99 -8.75
CA SER A 54 -6.26 -10.01 -9.52
C SER A 54 -5.79 -10.56 -10.88
N GLY A 55 -5.16 -9.71 -11.68
CA GLY A 55 -4.36 -10.12 -12.83
C GLY A 55 -3.04 -10.79 -12.41
N SER A 56 -2.26 -11.20 -13.40
CA SER A 56 -0.90 -11.75 -13.24
C SER A 56 -0.07 -11.49 -14.50
N PRO A 57 1.26 -11.39 -14.40
CA PRO A 57 2.15 -11.42 -15.56
C PRO A 57 2.30 -12.82 -16.18
N PHE A 58 1.83 -13.86 -15.52
CA PHE A 58 1.89 -15.25 -15.98
C PHE A 58 0.75 -15.58 -16.92
N SER A 59 0.97 -16.57 -17.80
CA SER A 59 -0.12 -17.29 -18.50
C SER A 59 -0.67 -18.40 -17.62
N VAL A 60 -1.99 -18.60 -17.62
CA VAL A 60 -2.61 -19.73 -16.93
C VAL A 60 -2.20 -21.09 -17.52
N ASN A 61 -1.57 -21.10 -18.70
CA ASN A 61 -1.10 -22.29 -19.41
C ASN A 61 0.37 -22.62 -19.11
N GLN A 62 1.08 -21.79 -18.35
CA GLN A 62 2.45 -22.08 -17.92
C GLN A 62 2.47 -23.13 -16.80
N GLU A 63 3.53 -23.94 -16.76
CA GLU A 63 3.69 -25.02 -15.77
C GLU A 63 3.73 -24.50 -14.32
N ASN A 64 4.31 -23.31 -14.10
CA ASN A 64 4.42 -22.67 -12.78
C ASN A 64 3.43 -21.52 -12.61
N ALA A 65 2.27 -21.57 -13.28
CA ALA A 65 1.22 -20.56 -13.14
C ALA A 65 0.73 -20.47 -11.68
N PRO A 66 0.50 -19.26 -11.15
CA PRO A 66 -0.07 -19.11 -9.81
C PRO A 66 -1.46 -19.74 -9.71
N GLU A 67 -1.64 -20.67 -8.82
CA GLU A 67 -2.93 -21.37 -8.62
C GLU A 67 -3.40 -21.27 -7.17
N ILE A 68 -4.72 -21.36 -6.97
CA ILE A 68 -5.36 -21.43 -5.66
C ILE A 68 -6.44 -22.50 -5.66
N ASN A 69 -6.86 -22.92 -4.47
CA ASN A 69 -8.01 -23.81 -4.33
C ASN A 69 -9.32 -23.03 -4.57
N LEU A 70 -9.76 -22.94 -5.82
CA LEU A 70 -10.99 -22.25 -6.20
C LEU A 70 -12.24 -22.83 -5.53
N LYS A 71 -12.27 -24.12 -5.17
CA LYS A 71 -13.42 -24.76 -4.50
C LYS A 71 -13.72 -24.16 -3.12
N SER A 72 -12.73 -23.60 -2.44
CA SER A 72 -12.94 -22.93 -1.16
C SER A 72 -13.57 -21.53 -1.30
N ILE A 73 -13.58 -20.97 -2.51
CA ILE A 73 -14.00 -19.61 -2.81
C ILE A 73 -15.31 -19.60 -3.60
N LEU A 74 -15.33 -20.29 -4.75
CA LEU A 74 -16.46 -20.26 -5.67
C LEU A 74 -17.72 -20.90 -5.06
N GLY A 75 -18.85 -20.21 -5.24
CA GLY A 75 -20.14 -20.62 -4.65
C GLY A 75 -20.30 -20.31 -3.16
N ASN A 76 -19.18 -20.04 -2.44
CA ASN A 76 -19.19 -19.70 -1.02
C ASN A 76 -19.18 -18.19 -0.79
N LYS A 77 -18.55 -17.45 -1.69
CA LYS A 77 -18.42 -15.98 -1.63
C LYS A 77 -18.67 -15.36 -3.00
N PRO A 78 -19.26 -14.15 -3.07
CA PRO A 78 -19.28 -13.37 -4.30
C PRO A 78 -17.86 -13.07 -4.77
N VAL A 79 -17.62 -13.24 -6.07
CA VAL A 79 -16.28 -13.08 -6.67
C VAL A 79 -16.35 -12.14 -7.85
N ILE A 80 -15.39 -11.20 -7.93
CA ILE A 80 -15.05 -10.51 -9.16
C ILE A 80 -13.61 -10.87 -9.55
N ALA A 81 -13.42 -11.39 -10.74
CA ALA A 81 -12.13 -11.86 -11.24
C ALA A 81 -11.67 -10.97 -12.41
N ILE A 82 -10.40 -10.57 -12.40
CA ILE A 82 -9.85 -9.61 -13.34
C ILE A 82 -8.70 -10.25 -14.11
N CYS A 83 -8.74 -10.20 -15.43
CA CYS A 83 -7.71 -10.63 -16.37
C CYS A 83 -7.26 -12.08 -16.10
N TYR A 84 -6.10 -12.30 -15.48
CA TYR A 84 -5.62 -13.63 -15.10
C TYR A 84 -6.61 -14.39 -14.21
N GLY A 85 -7.20 -13.73 -13.22
CA GLY A 85 -8.22 -14.36 -12.36
C GLY A 85 -9.43 -14.87 -13.16
N ALA A 86 -9.87 -14.12 -14.17
CA ALA A 86 -10.94 -14.57 -15.08
C ALA A 86 -10.52 -15.76 -15.92
N GLN A 87 -9.30 -15.76 -16.44
CA GLN A 87 -8.73 -16.88 -17.21
C GLN A 87 -8.53 -18.14 -16.34
N LEU A 88 -8.05 -17.98 -15.12
CA LEU A 88 -7.87 -19.08 -14.16
C LEU A 88 -9.20 -19.80 -13.87
N ILE A 89 -10.26 -19.02 -13.64
CA ILE A 89 -11.61 -19.59 -13.43
C ILE A 89 -12.09 -20.28 -14.70
N ALA A 90 -11.98 -19.65 -15.87
CA ALA A 90 -12.41 -20.25 -17.13
C ALA A 90 -11.74 -21.60 -17.35
N LYS A 91 -10.41 -21.67 -17.22
CA LYS A 91 -9.65 -22.91 -17.36
C LYS A 91 -10.04 -23.98 -16.32
N SER A 92 -10.19 -23.58 -15.07
CA SER A 92 -10.50 -24.51 -13.96
C SER A 92 -11.90 -25.13 -14.03
N LEU A 93 -12.81 -24.45 -14.74
CA LEU A 93 -14.20 -24.93 -14.95
C LEU A 93 -14.45 -25.41 -16.37
N ASN A 94 -13.43 -26.00 -17.03
CA ASN A 94 -13.47 -26.63 -18.36
C ASN A 94 -13.71 -25.66 -19.54
N GLY A 95 -13.57 -24.38 -19.37
CA GLY A 95 -13.44 -23.42 -20.46
C GLY A 95 -12.08 -23.53 -21.16
N LYS A 96 -11.88 -22.75 -22.22
CA LYS A 96 -10.60 -22.71 -22.96
C LYS A 96 -9.97 -21.33 -22.90
N VAL A 97 -8.68 -21.32 -22.57
CA VAL A 97 -7.83 -20.14 -22.62
C VAL A 97 -6.68 -20.45 -23.55
N GLU A 98 -6.55 -19.68 -24.61
CA GLU A 98 -5.57 -19.89 -25.66
C GLU A 98 -4.72 -18.62 -25.86
N ASN A 99 -3.52 -18.83 -26.37
CA ASN A 99 -2.66 -17.70 -26.71
C ASN A 99 -3.32 -16.86 -27.84
N SER A 100 -3.47 -15.59 -27.62
CA SER A 100 -4.04 -14.71 -28.66
C SER A 100 -3.03 -14.49 -29.77
N ASN A 101 -3.45 -14.66 -31.02
CA ASN A 101 -2.64 -14.37 -32.20
C ASN A 101 -2.29 -12.87 -32.35
N SER A 102 -3.09 -12.01 -31.76
CA SER A 102 -2.81 -10.59 -31.59
C SER A 102 -2.77 -10.29 -30.09
N ARG A 103 -1.58 -9.95 -29.58
CA ARG A 103 -1.46 -9.48 -28.18
C ARG A 103 -2.34 -8.25 -28.00
N GLU A 104 -3.34 -8.36 -27.13
CA GLU A 104 -4.30 -7.28 -26.89
C GLU A 104 -3.79 -6.41 -25.73
N TYR A 105 -3.06 -5.38 -26.09
CA TYR A 105 -2.56 -4.35 -25.17
C TYR A 105 -3.07 -3.00 -25.61
N GLY A 106 -3.78 -2.31 -24.70
CA GLY A 106 -4.23 -0.95 -24.94
C GLY A 106 -5.73 -0.75 -24.81
N ARG A 107 -6.20 0.27 -25.48
CA ARG A 107 -7.60 0.69 -25.44
C ARG A 107 -8.47 -0.18 -26.36
N ALA A 108 -9.60 -0.63 -25.82
CA ALA A 108 -10.67 -1.26 -26.58
C ALA A 108 -12.01 -0.63 -26.17
N ASN A 109 -13.02 -0.74 -26.99
CA ASN A 109 -14.36 -0.25 -26.67
C ASN A 109 -15.32 -1.44 -26.52
N LEU A 110 -16.23 -1.38 -25.55
CA LEU A 110 -17.28 -2.36 -25.39
C LEU A 110 -18.27 -2.25 -26.56
N SER A 111 -18.33 -3.29 -27.40
CA SER A 111 -19.26 -3.37 -28.52
C SER A 111 -20.60 -4.04 -28.17
N PHE A 112 -20.60 -4.83 -27.08
CA PHE A 112 -21.77 -5.46 -26.52
C PHE A 112 -21.76 -5.38 -24.99
N ILE A 113 -22.92 -5.13 -24.40
CA ILE A 113 -23.19 -5.23 -22.95
C ILE A 113 -24.54 -5.89 -22.79
N GLU A 114 -24.63 -6.95 -21.96
CA GLU A 114 -25.89 -7.61 -21.64
C GLU A 114 -26.85 -6.66 -20.90
N LYS A 115 -28.08 -6.56 -21.41
CA LYS A 115 -29.03 -5.50 -21.05
C LYS A 115 -29.37 -5.45 -19.56
N ASP A 116 -29.52 -6.62 -18.92
CA ASP A 116 -29.96 -6.73 -17.54
C ASP A 116 -28.81 -7.04 -16.56
N CYS A 117 -27.57 -6.90 -17.03
CA CYS A 117 -26.39 -7.14 -16.21
C CYS A 117 -26.18 -6.04 -15.18
N LYS A 118 -26.35 -6.34 -13.92
CA LYS A 118 -26.20 -5.41 -12.80
C LYS A 118 -24.80 -4.79 -12.74
N LEU A 119 -23.75 -5.56 -13.06
CA LEU A 119 -22.37 -5.10 -13.04
C LEU A 119 -22.14 -3.90 -13.96
N PHE A 120 -22.82 -3.88 -15.11
CA PHE A 120 -22.70 -2.83 -16.12
C PHE A 120 -23.82 -1.78 -16.06
N ASN A 121 -24.59 -1.73 -14.98
CA ASN A 121 -25.63 -0.71 -14.81
C ASN A 121 -25.04 0.70 -14.95
N ASN A 122 -25.66 1.51 -15.82
CA ASN A 122 -25.21 2.85 -16.22
C ASN A 122 -23.85 2.90 -16.97
N ILE A 123 -23.35 1.77 -17.48
CA ILE A 123 -22.23 1.72 -18.43
C ILE A 123 -22.82 1.63 -19.85
N LYS A 124 -22.30 2.42 -20.76
CA LYS A 124 -22.81 2.50 -22.15
C LYS A 124 -21.95 1.67 -23.11
N ILE A 125 -22.54 1.22 -24.20
CA ILE A 125 -21.81 0.70 -25.37
C ILE A 125 -20.82 1.80 -25.83
N ASN A 126 -19.67 1.41 -26.36
CA ASN A 126 -18.51 2.24 -26.68
C ASN A 126 -17.75 2.79 -25.46
N ASN A 127 -18.07 2.33 -24.21
CA ASN A 127 -17.23 2.64 -23.08
C ASN A 127 -15.82 2.07 -23.27
N GLN A 128 -14.79 2.91 -23.12
CA GLN A 128 -13.41 2.48 -23.26
C GLN A 128 -13.01 1.59 -22.09
N VAL A 129 -12.34 0.48 -22.39
CA VAL A 129 -11.72 -0.43 -21.42
C VAL A 129 -10.26 -0.66 -21.74
N TRP A 130 -9.46 -1.02 -20.75
CA TRP A 130 -8.04 -1.30 -20.91
C TRP A 130 -7.77 -2.80 -20.93
N MET A 131 -7.25 -3.28 -22.05
CA MET A 131 -6.79 -4.65 -22.24
C MET A 131 -5.30 -4.75 -21.96
N SER A 132 -4.87 -5.84 -21.30
CA SER A 132 -3.45 -6.09 -21.02
C SER A 132 -3.21 -7.59 -20.86
N HIS A 133 -3.38 -8.35 -21.94
CA HIS A 133 -3.27 -9.81 -21.89
C HIS A 133 -2.67 -10.40 -23.16
N GLY A 134 -1.91 -11.49 -22.99
CA GLY A 134 -1.38 -12.31 -24.08
C GLY A 134 -2.24 -13.54 -24.39
N ASP A 135 -3.03 -14.01 -23.44
CA ASP A 135 -3.97 -15.13 -23.58
C ASP A 135 -5.40 -14.61 -23.57
N THR A 136 -6.29 -15.28 -24.31
CA THR A 136 -7.71 -14.90 -24.40
C THR A 136 -8.60 -16.11 -24.09
N ILE A 137 -9.78 -15.84 -23.51
CA ILE A 137 -10.78 -16.86 -23.22
C ILE A 137 -11.56 -17.14 -24.51
N THR A 138 -11.29 -18.28 -25.16
CA THR A 138 -11.91 -18.67 -26.43
C THR A 138 -13.20 -19.47 -26.25
N ALA A 139 -13.32 -20.24 -25.14
CA ALA A 139 -14.56 -20.90 -24.76
C ALA A 139 -14.86 -20.69 -23.27
N LEU A 140 -16.10 -20.33 -22.99
CA LEU A 140 -16.58 -20.17 -21.63
C LEU A 140 -16.82 -21.52 -20.94
N PRO A 141 -16.73 -21.58 -19.60
CA PRO A 141 -17.16 -22.76 -18.84
C PRO A 141 -18.68 -22.97 -18.92
N ASP A 142 -19.11 -24.18 -18.57
CA ASP A 142 -20.54 -24.51 -18.51
C ASP A 142 -21.30 -23.62 -17.51
N GLY A 143 -22.48 -23.15 -17.91
CA GLY A 143 -23.29 -22.23 -17.11
C GLY A 143 -22.84 -20.78 -17.09
N ALA A 144 -21.79 -20.41 -17.82
CA ALA A 144 -21.37 -19.06 -17.97
C ALA A 144 -22.14 -18.31 -19.10
N THR A 145 -22.42 -17.04 -18.85
CA THR A 145 -23.06 -16.14 -19.79
C THR A 145 -22.13 -14.98 -20.14
N VAL A 146 -21.99 -14.66 -21.44
CA VAL A 146 -21.26 -13.46 -21.87
C VAL A 146 -22.04 -12.24 -21.43
N ILE A 147 -21.40 -11.33 -20.70
CA ILE A 147 -22.02 -10.08 -20.24
C ILE A 147 -21.43 -8.82 -20.88
N ALA A 148 -20.25 -8.91 -21.53
CA ALA A 148 -19.72 -7.87 -22.38
C ALA A 148 -18.72 -8.43 -23.40
N SER A 149 -18.63 -7.75 -24.55
CA SER A 149 -17.68 -8.04 -25.63
C SER A 149 -17.04 -6.74 -26.13
N THR A 150 -15.84 -6.87 -26.73
CA THR A 150 -15.27 -5.84 -27.62
C THR A 150 -15.25 -6.34 -29.04
N ASP A 151 -14.84 -5.54 -29.99
CA ASP A 151 -14.76 -5.97 -31.40
C ASP A 151 -13.76 -7.10 -31.60
N SER A 152 -12.70 -7.16 -30.78
CA SER A 152 -11.64 -8.18 -30.84
C SER A 152 -11.83 -9.34 -29.86
N VAL A 153 -12.45 -9.07 -28.70
CA VAL A 153 -12.63 -10.07 -27.61
C VAL A 153 -14.10 -10.38 -27.39
N LYS A 154 -14.55 -11.52 -27.89
CA LYS A 154 -15.93 -11.96 -27.72
C LYS A 154 -16.32 -12.16 -26.26
N ASN A 155 -15.42 -12.75 -25.47
CA ASN A 155 -15.63 -13.06 -24.04
C ASN A 155 -14.89 -12.03 -23.17
N ALA A 156 -15.12 -10.71 -23.42
CA ALA A 156 -14.47 -9.65 -22.65
C ALA A 156 -14.94 -9.59 -21.19
N ALA A 157 -16.17 -10.04 -20.93
CA ALA A 157 -16.66 -10.30 -19.58
C ALA A 157 -17.72 -11.40 -19.61
N TYR A 158 -17.77 -12.19 -18.53
CA TYR A 158 -18.79 -13.23 -18.34
C TYR A 158 -19.21 -13.31 -16.86
N SER A 159 -20.42 -13.88 -16.61
CA SER A 159 -20.90 -14.23 -15.27
C SER A 159 -21.19 -15.71 -15.17
N ILE A 160 -21.17 -16.22 -13.93
CA ILE A 160 -21.72 -17.54 -13.55
C ILE A 160 -22.60 -17.28 -12.33
N ASP A 161 -23.90 -17.11 -12.55
CA ASP A 161 -24.85 -16.70 -11.53
C ASP A 161 -24.94 -17.70 -10.37
N SER A 162 -24.88 -18.99 -10.66
CA SER A 162 -24.87 -20.05 -9.64
C SER A 162 -23.69 -20.02 -8.69
N LEU A 163 -22.62 -19.29 -9.07
CA LEU A 163 -21.40 -19.10 -8.27
C LEU A 163 -21.26 -17.67 -7.73
N ASN A 164 -22.22 -16.78 -7.98
CA ASN A 164 -22.11 -15.34 -7.69
C ASN A 164 -20.79 -14.75 -8.22
N LEU A 165 -20.50 -15.00 -9.48
CA LEU A 165 -19.22 -14.69 -10.11
C LEU A 165 -19.38 -13.74 -11.28
N TYR A 166 -18.57 -12.69 -11.29
CA TYR A 166 -18.25 -11.88 -12.47
C TYR A 166 -16.77 -12.03 -12.83
N ALA A 167 -16.49 -12.12 -14.12
CA ALA A 167 -15.13 -12.26 -14.63
C ALA A 167 -14.91 -11.30 -15.79
N LEU A 168 -13.87 -10.47 -15.69
CA LEU A 168 -13.51 -9.40 -16.61
C LEU A 168 -12.15 -9.70 -17.22
N GLN A 169 -12.03 -9.72 -18.54
CA GLN A 169 -10.74 -9.86 -19.22
C GLN A 169 -9.97 -8.55 -19.21
N PHE A 170 -10.65 -7.41 -19.14
CA PHE A 170 -10.07 -6.07 -19.05
C PHE A 170 -9.86 -5.62 -17.60
N HIS A 171 -9.17 -4.51 -17.42
CA HIS A 171 -8.77 -3.95 -16.13
C HIS A 171 -9.65 -2.74 -15.74
N PRO A 172 -10.68 -2.92 -14.90
CA PRO A 172 -11.51 -1.79 -14.44
C PRO A 172 -10.78 -0.86 -13.45
N GLU A 173 -9.72 -1.33 -12.81
CA GLU A 173 -8.97 -0.61 -11.79
C GLU A 173 -8.08 0.50 -12.35
N VAL A 174 -7.66 0.41 -13.60
CA VAL A 174 -6.73 1.36 -14.21
C VAL A 174 -7.44 2.63 -14.70
N PHE A 175 -6.70 3.74 -14.73
CA PHE A 175 -7.22 5.04 -15.18
C PHE A 175 -7.75 5.03 -16.63
N HIS A 176 -7.20 4.17 -17.49
CA HIS A 176 -7.57 4.08 -18.91
C HIS A 176 -8.89 3.35 -19.16
N THR A 177 -9.51 2.76 -18.14
CA THR A 177 -10.88 2.21 -18.23
C THR A 177 -11.86 3.29 -17.77
N ASP A 178 -12.66 3.78 -18.70
CA ASP A 178 -13.72 4.75 -18.41
C ASP A 178 -14.77 4.07 -17.51
N ASN A 179 -15.25 4.82 -16.51
CA ASN A 179 -16.25 4.31 -15.55
C ASN A 179 -15.82 3.02 -14.78
N GLY A 180 -14.51 2.72 -14.71
CA GLY A 180 -14.04 1.54 -13.98
C GLY A 180 -14.45 1.52 -12.50
N LEU A 181 -14.43 2.69 -11.82
CA LEU A 181 -14.93 2.82 -10.45
C LEU A 181 -16.43 2.49 -10.36
N LYS A 182 -17.23 2.83 -11.39
CA LYS A 182 -18.67 2.51 -11.43
C LYS A 182 -18.93 1.01 -11.50
N ILE A 183 -18.10 0.24 -12.19
CA ILE A 183 -18.16 -1.23 -12.21
C ILE A 183 -17.98 -1.79 -10.79
N PHE A 184 -16.98 -1.31 -10.04
CA PHE A 184 -16.79 -1.71 -8.64
C PHE A 184 -17.93 -1.25 -7.74
N GLU A 185 -18.45 -0.03 -7.93
CA GLU A 185 -19.60 0.48 -7.19
C GLU A 185 -20.83 -0.39 -7.42
N ASN A 186 -21.12 -0.77 -8.66
CA ASN A 186 -22.23 -1.65 -9.00
C ASN A 186 -22.11 -3.00 -8.31
N PHE A 187 -20.91 -3.60 -8.29
CA PHE A 187 -20.68 -4.88 -7.62
C PHE A 187 -20.79 -4.74 -6.09
N PHE A 188 -19.98 -3.88 -5.49
CA PHE A 188 -19.89 -3.84 -4.04
C PHE A 188 -21.08 -3.13 -3.36
N ILE A 189 -21.51 -1.99 -3.89
CA ILE A 189 -22.54 -1.16 -3.25
C ILE A 189 -23.93 -1.56 -3.73
N GLU A 190 -24.16 -1.58 -5.05
CA GLU A 190 -25.50 -1.78 -5.58
C GLU A 190 -25.96 -3.24 -5.46
N GLU A 191 -25.10 -4.20 -5.69
CA GLU A 191 -25.45 -5.61 -5.62
C GLU A 191 -25.21 -6.22 -4.26
N LEU A 192 -24.00 -6.13 -3.71
CA LEU A 192 -23.62 -6.77 -2.46
C LEU A 192 -23.96 -5.96 -1.20
N LYS A 193 -24.44 -4.73 -1.36
CA LYS A 193 -24.85 -3.85 -0.25
C LYS A 193 -23.76 -3.72 0.83
N PHE A 194 -22.55 -3.40 0.40
CA PHE A 194 -21.49 -3.02 1.32
C PHE A 194 -21.79 -1.66 1.95
N ILE A 195 -21.49 -1.51 3.24
CA ILE A 195 -21.63 -0.26 3.96
C ILE A 195 -20.31 0.54 3.83
N LYS A 196 -20.44 1.85 3.62
CA LYS A 196 -19.29 2.78 3.47
C LYS A 196 -18.74 3.16 4.85
N GLU A 197 -17.89 2.28 5.43
CA GLU A 197 -17.39 2.44 6.81
C GLU A 197 -15.91 2.88 6.87
N TRP A 198 -15.17 2.76 5.76
CA TRP A 198 -13.76 3.08 5.72
C TRP A 198 -13.54 4.56 5.41
N ASN A 199 -13.55 5.40 6.44
CA ASN A 199 -13.28 6.84 6.34
C ASN A 199 -12.25 7.28 7.41
N PRO A 200 -11.61 8.47 7.26
CA PRO A 200 -10.58 8.92 8.16
C PRO A 200 -11.01 9.01 9.62
N GLU A 201 -12.21 9.51 9.89
CA GLU A 201 -12.73 9.71 11.25
C GLU A 201 -12.92 8.38 11.97
N SER A 202 -13.58 7.41 11.32
CA SER A 202 -13.78 6.07 11.89
C SER A 202 -12.47 5.31 12.07
N PHE A 203 -11.51 5.53 11.19
CA PHE A 203 -10.16 4.97 11.34
C PHE A 203 -9.45 5.55 12.57
N ILE A 204 -9.44 6.88 12.72
CA ILE A 204 -8.81 7.56 13.86
C ILE A 204 -9.39 7.04 15.18
N ASP A 205 -10.71 7.07 15.33
CA ASP A 205 -11.37 6.67 16.58
C ASP A 205 -11.09 5.22 16.95
N ARG A 206 -11.11 4.32 15.95
CA ARG A 206 -10.79 2.91 16.15
C ARG A 206 -9.33 2.73 16.51
N THR A 207 -8.41 3.28 15.73
CA THR A 207 -6.96 3.13 15.95
C THR A 207 -6.53 3.69 17.30
N VAL A 208 -7.06 4.83 17.72
CA VAL A 208 -6.79 5.39 19.04
C VAL A 208 -7.27 4.46 20.17
N LYS A 209 -8.45 3.83 20.03
CA LYS A 209 -8.94 2.86 21.02
C LYS A 209 -8.05 1.60 21.07
N GLU A 210 -7.67 1.07 19.90
CA GLU A 210 -6.80 -0.10 19.79
C GLU A 210 -5.42 0.18 20.41
N LEU A 211 -4.77 1.28 20.04
CA LEU A 211 -3.49 1.70 20.59
C LEU A 211 -3.55 1.85 22.12
N LYS A 212 -4.60 2.49 22.64
CA LYS A 212 -4.78 2.66 24.07
C LYS A 212 -4.96 1.32 24.79
N SER A 213 -5.69 0.37 24.21
CA SER A 213 -5.92 -0.94 24.80
C SER A 213 -4.69 -1.86 24.73
N GLU A 214 -3.85 -1.68 23.71
CA GLU A 214 -2.65 -2.51 23.49
C GLU A 214 -1.45 -2.01 24.30
N VAL A 215 -1.23 -0.69 24.29
CA VAL A 215 -0.07 -0.07 24.96
C VAL A 215 -0.30 0.09 26.47
N LEU A 216 -1.55 0.36 26.89
CA LEU A 216 -1.91 0.66 28.28
C LEU A 216 -1.09 1.87 28.81
N ASP A 217 -0.40 1.67 29.95
CA ASP A 217 0.43 2.70 30.59
C ASP A 217 1.92 2.57 30.24
N GLU A 218 2.27 1.71 29.28
CA GLU A 218 3.64 1.52 28.85
C GLU A 218 4.16 2.67 27.97
N LYS A 219 5.47 2.86 27.94
CA LYS A 219 6.10 3.90 27.11
C LYS A 219 6.38 3.41 25.71
N VAL A 220 6.14 4.28 24.74
CA VAL A 220 6.42 4.07 23.32
C VAL A 220 7.50 5.03 22.86
N ILE A 221 8.48 4.53 22.11
CA ILE A 221 9.50 5.34 21.43
C ILE A 221 9.17 5.40 19.96
N LEU A 222 9.28 6.58 19.35
CA LEU A 222 9.10 6.78 17.92
C LEU A 222 10.23 7.63 17.35
N GLY A 223 10.92 7.11 16.33
CA GLY A 223 11.83 7.89 15.50
C GLY A 223 11.06 8.74 14.50
N LEU A 224 11.22 10.05 14.59
CA LEU A 224 10.66 10.98 13.61
C LEU A 224 11.66 11.21 12.47
N SER A 225 11.18 11.10 11.23
CA SER A 225 11.99 11.31 10.03
C SER A 225 11.75 12.68 9.37
N GLY A 226 10.86 13.50 9.93
CA GLY A 226 10.35 14.69 9.25
C GLY A 226 9.35 14.39 8.13
N GLY A 227 9.10 13.11 7.82
CA GLY A 227 8.16 12.67 6.81
C GLY A 227 6.72 12.61 7.31
N VAL A 228 5.76 12.65 6.38
CA VAL A 228 4.31 12.61 6.66
C VAL A 228 3.92 11.41 7.51
N ASP A 229 4.44 10.21 7.19
CA ASP A 229 3.99 8.97 7.83
C ASP A 229 4.38 8.91 9.30
N SER A 230 5.64 9.18 9.62
CA SER A 230 6.09 9.24 11.02
C SER A 230 5.38 10.33 11.81
N SER A 231 5.06 11.47 11.17
CA SER A 231 4.34 12.58 11.80
C SER A 231 2.89 12.21 12.11
N VAL A 232 2.17 11.57 11.17
CA VAL A 232 0.79 11.11 11.40
C VAL A 232 0.74 10.02 12.46
N ALA A 233 1.71 9.07 12.43
CA ALA A 233 1.84 8.06 13.47
C ALA A 233 2.05 8.67 14.85
N ALA A 234 2.90 9.72 14.96
CA ALA A 234 3.14 10.44 16.20
C ALA A 234 1.85 11.06 16.77
N VAL A 235 1.09 11.78 15.93
CA VAL A 235 -0.15 12.44 16.38
C VAL A 235 -1.22 11.44 16.78
N LEU A 236 -1.34 10.29 16.08
CA LEU A 236 -2.26 9.22 16.48
C LEU A 236 -1.86 8.60 17.82
N LEU A 237 -0.59 8.32 18.01
CA LEU A 237 -0.06 7.78 19.26
C LEU A 237 -0.20 8.78 20.41
N ASP A 238 0.13 10.04 20.20
CA ASP A 238 -0.04 11.09 21.21
C ASP A 238 -1.51 11.19 21.66
N ARG A 239 -2.46 11.15 20.71
CA ARG A 239 -3.89 11.15 21.01
C ARG A 239 -4.32 9.91 21.81
N ALA A 240 -3.65 8.77 21.64
CA ALA A 240 -3.98 7.54 22.35
C ALA A 240 -3.35 7.45 23.74
N ILE A 241 -2.07 7.80 23.87
CA ILE A 241 -1.25 7.52 25.08
C ILE A 241 -0.59 8.79 25.67
N GLY A 242 -0.71 9.96 25.01
CA GLY A 242 -0.22 11.23 25.51
C GLY A 242 1.27 11.21 25.90
N LYS A 243 1.56 11.59 27.13
CA LYS A 243 2.96 11.71 27.65
C LYS A 243 3.78 10.41 27.65
N ASN A 244 3.14 9.27 27.44
CA ASN A 244 3.85 7.98 27.29
C ASN A 244 4.49 7.80 25.93
N LEU A 245 4.17 8.68 24.94
CA LEU A 245 4.89 8.76 23.69
C LEU A 245 6.17 9.60 23.86
N HIS A 246 7.29 9.03 23.46
CA HIS A 246 8.59 9.71 23.40
C HIS A 246 9.11 9.71 21.97
N CYS A 247 9.09 10.87 21.34
CA CYS A 247 9.59 11.05 19.98
C CYS A 247 11.06 11.47 19.98
N ILE A 248 11.86 10.93 19.08
CA ILE A 248 13.27 11.28 18.87
C ILE A 248 13.40 11.76 17.42
N PHE A 249 13.89 13.00 17.25
CA PHE A 249 14.16 13.57 15.94
C PHE A 249 15.67 13.85 15.82
N VAL A 250 16.34 13.17 14.87
CA VAL A 250 17.79 13.22 14.73
C VAL A 250 18.18 14.16 13.61
N ASN A 251 19.02 15.17 13.93
CA ASN A 251 19.78 15.92 12.93
C ASN A 251 20.99 15.09 12.50
N ASN A 252 20.98 14.61 11.27
CA ASN A 252 22.10 13.89 10.68
C ASN A 252 23.06 14.79 9.89
N GLY A 253 22.85 16.10 9.90
CA GLY A 253 23.62 17.06 9.10
C GLY A 253 23.36 17.02 7.59
N LEU A 254 22.49 16.09 7.12
CA LEU A 254 22.18 15.86 5.70
C LEU A 254 20.75 16.26 5.34
N LEU A 255 20.05 16.94 6.25
CA LEU A 255 18.72 17.48 6.03
C LEU A 255 18.76 18.69 5.09
N ARG A 256 17.60 19.14 4.64
CA ARG A 256 17.46 20.40 3.89
C ARG A 256 17.88 21.59 4.74
N LYS A 257 18.12 22.71 4.08
CA LYS A 257 18.49 23.95 4.77
C LYS A 257 17.43 24.35 5.79
N ASN A 258 17.83 24.58 7.03
CA ASN A 258 16.98 24.91 8.19
C ASN A 258 15.93 23.86 8.57
N GLU A 259 15.88 22.72 7.88
CA GLU A 259 14.83 21.70 8.05
C GLU A 259 14.76 21.15 9.46
N TYR A 260 15.90 20.98 10.13
CA TYR A 260 15.93 20.43 11.49
C TYR A 260 15.17 21.33 12.46
N ASP A 261 15.50 22.62 12.49
CA ASP A 261 14.88 23.56 13.43
C ASP A 261 13.40 23.78 13.10
N GLU A 262 13.07 23.99 11.80
CA GLU A 262 11.70 24.21 11.35
C GLU A 262 10.78 23.02 11.69
N VAL A 263 11.25 21.78 11.51
CA VAL A 263 10.47 20.58 11.79
C VAL A 263 10.35 20.32 13.27
N LEU A 264 11.41 20.53 14.03
CA LEU A 264 11.40 20.37 15.48
C LEU A 264 10.41 21.36 16.12
N ASP A 265 10.44 22.63 15.69
CA ASP A 265 9.50 23.66 16.15
C ASP A 265 8.05 23.30 15.81
N GLN A 266 7.78 22.76 14.61
CA GLN A 266 6.46 22.30 14.23
C GLN A 266 5.98 21.17 15.15
N TYR A 267 6.82 20.20 15.48
CA TYR A 267 6.47 19.11 16.38
C TYR A 267 6.19 19.59 17.80
N ILE A 268 7.00 20.51 18.30
CA ILE A 268 6.79 21.15 19.62
C ILE A 268 5.47 21.94 19.60
N GLY A 269 5.22 22.70 18.51
CA GLY A 269 3.99 23.45 18.33
C GLY A 269 2.72 22.60 18.27
N MET A 270 2.81 21.33 17.86
CA MET A 270 1.73 20.35 17.92
C MET A 270 1.56 19.73 19.31
N GLY A 271 2.40 20.05 20.27
CA GLY A 271 2.35 19.52 21.64
C GLY A 271 2.98 18.13 21.81
N LEU A 272 3.71 17.63 20.81
CA LEU A 272 4.37 16.32 20.89
C LEU A 272 5.53 16.33 21.88
N ASN A 273 5.69 15.26 22.66
CA ASN A 273 6.85 15.04 23.49
C ASN A 273 8.04 14.60 22.62
N VAL A 274 8.75 15.58 22.05
CA VAL A 274 9.85 15.35 21.10
C VAL A 274 11.18 15.82 21.67
N LYS A 275 12.20 14.98 21.49
CA LYS A 275 13.60 15.30 21.77
C LYS A 275 14.36 15.46 20.44
N GLY A 276 14.88 16.64 20.19
CA GLY A 276 15.84 16.87 19.12
C GLY A 276 17.22 16.39 19.53
N VAL A 277 17.92 15.72 18.62
CA VAL A 277 19.28 15.19 18.83
C VAL A 277 20.15 15.65 17.67
N ASP A 278 21.15 16.47 17.93
CA ASP A 278 22.13 16.81 16.92
C ASP A 278 23.27 15.80 16.92
N ALA A 279 23.37 15.02 15.87
CA ALA A 279 24.43 14.04 15.62
C ALA A 279 25.18 14.33 14.30
N SER A 280 25.03 15.54 13.73
CA SER A 280 25.57 15.92 12.42
C SER A 280 27.05 15.56 12.25
N ASP A 281 27.88 15.89 13.25
CA ASP A 281 29.31 15.58 13.22
C ASP A 281 29.58 14.07 13.13
N GLN A 282 28.80 13.24 13.84
CA GLN A 282 28.97 11.79 13.82
C GLN A 282 28.69 11.21 12.43
N PHE A 283 27.63 11.69 11.77
CA PHE A 283 27.28 11.26 10.42
C PHE A 283 28.31 11.71 9.38
N ILE A 284 28.70 12.99 9.41
CA ILE A 284 29.63 13.55 8.44
C ILE A 284 31.02 12.92 8.58
N ASN A 285 31.50 12.74 9.81
CA ASN A 285 32.77 12.06 10.06
C ASN A 285 32.75 10.58 9.58
N GLY A 286 31.62 9.88 9.76
CA GLY A 286 31.46 8.52 9.27
C GLY A 286 31.47 8.39 7.74
N LEU A 287 31.12 9.49 7.04
CA LEU A 287 31.08 9.54 5.57
C LEU A 287 32.39 10.02 4.93
N LYS A 288 33.38 10.43 5.72
CA LYS A 288 34.67 10.92 5.23
C LYS A 288 35.36 9.88 4.33
N GLY A 289 35.77 10.30 3.14
CA GLY A 289 36.39 9.44 2.12
C GLY A 289 35.44 8.44 1.44
N VAL A 290 34.13 8.50 1.67
CA VAL A 290 33.15 7.59 1.09
C VAL A 290 32.46 8.24 -0.10
N THR A 291 32.67 7.67 -1.30
CA THR A 291 32.10 8.17 -2.56
C THR A 291 30.98 7.30 -3.11
N ASP A 292 31.02 6.00 -2.82
CA ASP A 292 30.00 5.03 -3.30
C ASP A 292 28.63 5.26 -2.63
N PRO A 293 27.56 5.42 -3.41
CA PRO A 293 26.22 5.75 -2.87
C PRO A 293 25.65 4.67 -1.97
N GLU A 294 25.90 3.40 -2.26
CA GLU A 294 25.34 2.31 -1.46
C GLU A 294 26.09 2.19 -0.11
N ARG A 295 27.38 2.42 -0.14
CA ARG A 295 28.18 2.50 1.10
C ARG A 295 27.77 3.68 1.96
N LYS A 296 27.47 4.86 1.35
CA LYS A 296 26.91 6.01 2.06
C LYS A 296 25.60 5.64 2.77
N ARG A 297 24.66 4.99 2.05
CA ARG A 297 23.38 4.55 2.63
C ARG A 297 23.57 3.65 3.85
N LYS A 298 24.46 2.68 3.76
CA LYS A 298 24.76 1.74 4.85
C LYS A 298 25.32 2.46 6.07
N ILE A 299 26.27 3.37 5.87
CA ILE A 299 26.88 4.14 6.97
C ILE A 299 25.81 5.02 7.62
N ILE A 300 25.05 5.80 6.85
CA ILE A 300 23.99 6.66 7.38
C ILE A 300 22.96 5.84 8.16
N GLY A 301 22.51 4.71 7.61
CA GLY A 301 21.56 3.83 8.27
C GLY A 301 22.08 3.28 9.60
N ASN A 302 23.32 2.79 9.61
CA ASN A 302 23.95 2.24 10.82
C ASN A 302 24.16 3.33 11.89
N THR A 303 24.67 4.50 11.51
CA THR A 303 24.85 5.64 12.42
C THR A 303 23.52 6.09 13.02
N PHE A 304 22.44 6.12 12.19
CA PHE A 304 21.11 6.43 12.70
C PHE A 304 20.64 5.42 13.74
N ILE A 305 20.84 4.12 13.49
CA ILE A 305 20.50 3.05 14.43
C ILE A 305 21.26 3.23 15.76
N ASP A 306 22.54 3.54 15.70
CA ASP A 306 23.39 3.69 16.90
C ASP A 306 22.98 4.92 17.73
N VAL A 307 22.76 6.07 17.09
CA VAL A 307 22.26 7.28 17.76
C VAL A 307 20.88 7.07 18.36
N PHE A 308 19.98 6.44 17.61
CA PHE A 308 18.62 6.18 18.08
C PHE A 308 18.60 5.19 19.26
N ASP A 309 19.40 4.13 19.21
CA ASP A 309 19.56 3.14 20.30
C ASP A 309 20.11 3.80 21.57
N GLU A 310 21.14 4.65 21.44
CA GLU A 310 21.71 5.41 22.56
C GLU A 310 20.67 6.32 23.23
N GLU A 311 19.91 7.09 22.42
CA GLU A 311 18.90 8.01 22.93
C GLU A 311 17.70 7.27 23.55
N SER A 312 17.32 6.14 22.96
CA SER A 312 16.22 5.33 23.46
C SER A 312 16.51 4.72 24.83
N LYS A 313 17.76 4.34 25.13
CA LYS A 313 18.20 3.82 26.43
C LYS A 313 18.06 4.84 27.55
N LYS A 314 18.03 6.13 27.23
CA LYS A 314 17.80 7.22 28.22
C LYS A 314 16.31 7.28 28.65
N ILE A 315 15.41 6.61 27.92
CA ILE A 315 13.99 6.52 28.24
C ILE A 315 13.73 5.24 29.04
N SER A 316 13.70 5.39 30.37
CA SER A 316 13.50 4.25 31.26
C SER A 316 12.16 3.54 31.03
N ASN A 317 12.16 2.20 31.04
CA ASN A 317 10.96 1.34 30.95
C ASN A 317 10.17 1.48 29.65
N ALA A 318 10.78 1.86 28.55
CA ALA A 318 10.15 1.77 27.24
C ALA A 318 9.98 0.28 26.86
N LYS A 319 8.80 -0.04 26.31
CA LYS A 319 8.43 -1.40 25.89
C LYS A 319 8.12 -1.51 24.40
N TRP A 320 7.83 -0.39 23.75
CA TRP A 320 7.35 -0.35 22.39
C TRP A 320 8.20 0.57 21.51
N LEU A 321 8.43 0.11 20.28
CA LEU A 321 8.97 0.91 19.19
C LEU A 321 7.87 1.12 18.16
N ALA A 322 7.48 2.37 17.96
CA ALA A 322 6.53 2.72 16.92
C ALA A 322 7.24 2.96 15.58
N GLN A 323 6.59 2.53 14.51
CA GLN A 323 7.05 2.73 13.13
C GLN A 323 5.95 3.32 12.26
N GLY A 324 6.34 4.19 11.33
CA GLY A 324 5.45 4.80 10.35
C GLY A 324 5.26 3.95 9.09
N THR A 325 5.32 2.63 9.20
CA THR A 325 5.09 1.67 8.11
C THR A 325 3.70 1.88 7.53
N ILE A 326 3.58 1.90 6.20
CA ILE A 326 2.32 2.03 5.48
C ILE A 326 2.03 0.77 4.66
N TYR A 327 0.82 0.64 4.12
CA TYR A 327 0.37 -0.60 3.49
C TYR A 327 1.21 -1.04 2.28
N PRO A 328 1.68 -0.15 1.39
CA PRO A 328 2.63 -0.53 0.34
C PRO A 328 3.90 -1.19 0.86
N ASP A 329 4.47 -0.73 1.98
CA ASP A 329 5.67 -1.32 2.58
C ASP A 329 5.40 -2.75 3.05
N VAL A 330 4.21 -3.00 3.62
CA VAL A 330 3.78 -4.34 4.06
C VAL A 330 3.63 -5.28 2.86
N ILE A 331 2.97 -4.83 1.79
CA ILE A 331 2.75 -5.64 0.58
C ILE A 331 4.10 -5.99 -0.08
N GLU A 332 4.99 -5.03 -0.21
CA GLU A 332 6.32 -5.23 -0.80
C GLU A 332 7.18 -6.21 0.02
N SER A 333 7.02 -6.22 1.34
CA SER A 333 7.75 -7.15 2.22
C SER A 333 7.30 -8.61 2.07
N ILE A 334 6.05 -8.82 1.65
CA ILE A 334 5.42 -10.15 1.50
C ILE A 334 5.47 -10.62 0.03
N SER A 335 5.84 -9.73 -0.92
CA SER A 335 5.72 -10.01 -2.35
C SER A 335 6.41 -11.31 -2.76
N VAL A 336 5.67 -12.11 -3.52
CA VAL A 336 6.10 -13.36 -4.11
C VAL A 336 7.28 -13.09 -5.05
N LYS A 337 8.27 -13.96 -5.06
CA LYS A 337 9.38 -13.95 -6.02
C LYS A 337 8.84 -13.99 -7.46
N GLY A 338 8.59 -12.81 -8.03
CA GLY A 338 8.29 -12.60 -9.44
C GLY A 338 9.51 -11.98 -10.13
N PRO A 339 9.49 -11.77 -11.46
CA PRO A 339 10.56 -11.14 -12.20
C PRO A 339 10.83 -9.67 -11.80
N SER A 340 9.96 -9.04 -11.05
CA SER A 340 10.25 -7.78 -10.36
C SER A 340 11.12 -8.09 -9.14
N ALA A 341 12.41 -7.78 -9.26
CA ALA A 341 13.36 -7.89 -8.15
C ALA A 341 12.79 -7.16 -6.93
N THR A 342 12.77 -7.86 -5.79
CA THR A 342 12.45 -7.28 -4.49
C THR A 342 13.38 -6.10 -4.24
N ILE A 343 12.91 -4.88 -4.45
CA ILE A 343 13.62 -3.66 -4.06
C ILE A 343 13.51 -3.60 -2.55
N LYS A 344 14.38 -4.35 -1.89
CA LYS A 344 14.41 -4.49 -0.44
C LYS A 344 15.17 -3.37 0.22
N SER A 345 14.74 -3.08 1.42
CA SER A 345 15.52 -2.60 2.57
C SER A 345 15.61 -1.12 2.85
N HIS A 346 14.87 -0.24 2.18
CA HIS A 346 15.12 1.19 2.38
C HIS A 346 14.17 1.92 3.33
N HIS A 347 13.07 1.27 3.77
CA HIS A 347 12.06 1.91 4.62
C HIS A 347 11.97 1.36 6.05
N ASN A 348 12.51 0.18 6.31
CA ASN A 348 12.55 -0.39 7.66
C ASN A 348 13.96 -0.37 8.21
N VAL A 349 14.13 0.26 9.34
CA VAL A 349 15.32 0.10 10.20
C VAL A 349 15.25 -1.31 10.79
N GLY A 350 15.30 -2.31 9.92
CA GLY A 350 14.96 -3.72 10.18
C GLY A 350 15.83 -4.44 11.23
N GLY A 351 16.85 -3.75 11.76
CA GLY A 351 17.68 -4.27 12.86
C GLY A 351 17.33 -3.69 14.24
N LEU A 352 16.59 -2.57 14.32
CA LEU A 352 16.30 -1.88 15.57
C LEU A 352 15.48 -2.72 16.57
N PRO A 353 14.34 -3.35 16.18
CA PRO A 353 13.52 -4.07 17.14
C PRO A 353 14.27 -5.22 17.82
N GLN A 354 15.08 -5.94 17.06
CA GLN A 354 15.86 -7.08 17.58
C GLN A 354 16.99 -6.64 18.53
N LYS A 355 17.68 -5.54 18.19
CA LYS A 355 18.76 -4.97 19.01
C LYS A 355 18.23 -4.40 20.33
N MET A 356 17.02 -3.81 20.32
CA MET A 356 16.44 -3.07 21.45
C MET A 356 15.51 -3.92 22.34
N ASN A 357 15.14 -5.13 21.92
CA ASN A 357 14.18 -6.00 22.62
C ASN A 357 12.83 -5.31 22.93
N LEU A 358 12.34 -4.48 21.98
CA LEU A 358 11.07 -3.77 22.08
C LEU A 358 10.01 -4.44 21.19
N LYS A 359 8.75 -4.38 21.61
CA LYS A 359 7.61 -4.73 20.77
C LYS A 359 7.42 -3.67 19.71
N VAL A 360 7.02 -4.05 18.51
CA VAL A 360 6.76 -3.11 17.40
C VAL A 360 5.28 -2.77 17.32
N ILE A 361 4.97 -1.48 17.12
CA ILE A 361 3.62 -1.00 16.88
C ILE A 361 3.58 -0.12 15.62
N GLU A 362 2.65 -0.42 14.71
CA GLU A 362 2.59 0.18 13.37
C GLU A 362 1.18 0.72 13.08
N PRO A 363 0.86 1.92 13.55
CA PRO A 363 -0.51 2.46 13.47
C PRO A 363 -1.05 2.62 12.05
N LEU A 364 -0.16 2.78 11.05
CA LEU A 364 -0.51 3.12 9.68
C LEU A 364 -0.39 1.96 8.69
N LYS A 365 -0.01 0.75 9.16
CA LYS A 365 0.33 -0.39 8.29
C LYS A 365 -0.78 -0.85 7.33
N MET A 366 -2.01 -0.43 7.55
CA MET A 366 -3.15 -0.77 6.71
C MET A 366 -3.58 0.39 5.79
N LEU A 367 -2.82 1.48 5.73
CA LEU A 367 -3.16 2.69 4.98
C LEU A 367 -2.29 2.89 3.75
N PHE A 368 -2.90 3.33 2.66
CA PHE A 368 -2.16 3.91 1.54
C PHE A 368 -1.70 5.34 1.85
N LYS A 369 -0.69 5.83 1.11
CA LYS A 369 -0.09 7.14 1.33
C LYS A 369 -1.08 8.31 1.27
N ASP A 370 -2.03 8.25 0.36
CA ASP A 370 -3.10 9.25 0.24
C ASP A 370 -4.10 9.20 1.40
N GLU A 371 -4.38 7.99 1.95
CA GLU A 371 -5.19 7.81 3.15
C GLU A 371 -4.48 8.40 4.38
N VAL A 372 -3.17 8.19 4.51
CA VAL A 372 -2.36 8.81 5.58
C VAL A 372 -2.49 10.32 5.57
N ARG A 373 -2.40 10.96 4.39
CA ARG A 373 -2.58 12.42 4.26
C ARG A 373 -4.00 12.87 4.66
N LYS A 374 -5.04 12.15 4.22
CA LYS A 374 -6.42 12.43 4.61
C LYS A 374 -6.62 12.34 6.13
N ILE A 375 -6.05 11.32 6.76
CA ILE A 375 -6.06 11.16 8.22
C ILE A 375 -5.32 12.32 8.89
N GLY A 376 -4.15 12.72 8.41
CA GLY A 376 -3.43 13.89 8.90
C GLY A 376 -4.27 15.17 8.82
N THR A 377 -5.02 15.36 7.73
CA THR A 377 -5.96 16.49 7.57
C THR A 377 -7.09 16.42 8.62
N SER A 378 -7.70 15.27 8.84
CA SER A 378 -8.74 15.06 9.85
C SER A 378 -8.21 15.21 11.29
N LEU A 379 -6.93 14.96 11.51
CA LEU A 379 -6.22 15.23 12.76
C LEU A 379 -5.84 16.71 12.92
N LYS A 380 -6.15 17.58 11.93
CA LYS A 380 -5.84 19.02 11.90
C LYS A 380 -4.33 19.33 11.95
N MET A 381 -3.52 18.45 11.34
CA MET A 381 -2.08 18.68 11.23
C MET A 381 -1.77 19.83 10.26
N PRO A 382 -0.66 20.55 10.47
CA PRO A 382 -0.20 21.60 9.57
C PRO A 382 -0.06 21.10 8.13
N GLN A 383 -0.54 21.91 7.17
CA GLN A 383 -0.50 21.54 5.75
C GLN A 383 0.93 21.41 5.23
N GLU A 384 1.85 22.18 5.78
CA GLU A 384 3.29 22.13 5.47
C GLU A 384 3.90 20.76 5.72
N ILE A 385 3.44 20.04 6.75
CA ILE A 385 3.87 18.66 7.03
C ILE A 385 3.20 17.70 6.04
N LEU A 386 1.88 17.85 5.79
CA LEU A 386 1.11 16.92 4.97
C LEU A 386 1.43 17.00 3.48
N SER A 387 1.77 18.19 2.97
CA SER A 387 2.14 18.44 1.57
C SER A 387 3.63 18.31 1.28
N ARG A 388 4.43 17.96 2.30
CA ARG A 388 5.88 17.91 2.17
C ARG A 388 6.32 16.96 1.06
N HIS A 389 7.26 17.45 0.24
CA HIS A 389 7.86 16.61 -0.80
C HIS A 389 8.61 15.43 -0.21
N PRO A 390 8.54 14.25 -0.85
CA PRO A 390 9.32 13.09 -0.45
C PRO A 390 10.80 13.43 -0.32
N PHE A 391 11.40 12.99 0.78
CA PHE A 391 12.81 13.18 1.03
C PHE A 391 13.46 11.82 1.33
N PRO A 392 14.61 11.50 0.71
CA PRO A 392 15.23 10.20 0.92
C PRO A 392 15.73 10.04 2.36
N GLY A 393 15.58 8.85 2.94
CA GLY A 393 16.08 8.55 4.30
C GLY A 393 17.55 8.90 4.53
N PRO A 394 18.48 8.69 3.56
CA PRO A 394 19.87 9.13 3.66
C PRO A 394 20.08 10.66 3.54
N GLY A 395 19.03 11.46 3.41
CA GLY A 395 19.13 12.89 3.26
C GLY A 395 19.81 13.34 1.97
N LEU A 396 20.34 14.56 1.95
CA LEU A 396 21.04 15.12 0.80
C LEU A 396 22.39 14.43 0.50
N GLY A 397 22.96 13.71 1.46
CA GLY A 397 24.25 13.03 1.30
C GLY A 397 24.34 12.06 0.14
N ILE A 398 23.20 11.46 -0.27
CA ILE A 398 23.15 10.56 -1.43
C ILE A 398 23.13 11.31 -2.76
N ARG A 399 22.75 12.57 -2.77
CA ARG A 399 22.74 13.44 -3.97
C ARG A 399 24.11 14.07 -4.25
N ILE A 400 25.03 14.03 -3.27
CA ILE A 400 26.40 14.51 -3.44
C ILE A 400 27.20 13.46 -4.21
N LEU A 401 27.69 13.82 -5.40
CA LEU A 401 28.65 13.03 -6.15
C LEU A 401 30.03 13.23 -5.54
N GLY A 402 30.69 12.15 -5.13
CA GLY A 402 31.97 12.23 -4.45
C GLY A 402 31.87 12.18 -2.92
N GLU A 403 32.84 12.75 -2.24
CA GLU A 403 32.93 12.78 -0.77
C GLU A 403 31.87 13.76 -0.19
N VAL A 404 31.39 13.44 0.99
CA VAL A 404 30.44 14.28 1.73
C VAL A 404 31.21 15.09 2.76
N ASP A 405 31.21 16.42 2.59
CA ASP A 405 31.77 17.39 3.51
C ASP A 405 30.83 18.58 3.73
N TYR A 406 31.16 19.47 4.65
CA TYR A 406 30.32 20.63 4.98
C TYR A 406 30.12 21.59 3.81
N GLU A 407 31.11 21.72 2.91
CA GLU A 407 31.03 22.60 1.73
C GLU A 407 30.04 22.04 0.72
N SER A 408 30.17 20.77 0.37
CA SER A 408 29.26 20.08 -0.56
C SER A 408 27.83 19.98 -0.01
N ILE A 409 27.67 19.80 1.31
CA ILE A 409 26.36 19.83 1.97
C ILE A 409 25.74 21.22 1.83
N GLY A 410 26.48 22.28 2.18
CA GLY A 410 25.97 23.65 2.06
C GLY A 410 25.56 24.02 0.64
N LEU A 411 26.36 23.62 -0.35
CA LEU A 411 26.06 23.85 -1.76
C LEU A 411 24.77 23.13 -2.20
N ILE A 412 24.62 21.85 -1.84
CA ILE A 412 23.43 21.08 -2.23
C ILE A 412 22.16 21.56 -1.49
N GLN A 413 22.29 22.07 -0.26
CA GLN A 413 21.20 22.66 0.50
C GLN A 413 20.67 23.94 -0.17
N GLU A 414 21.57 24.82 -0.65
CA GLU A 414 21.19 26.02 -1.39
C GLU A 414 20.52 25.65 -2.73
N ALA A 415 21.07 24.68 -3.45
CA ALA A 415 20.50 24.23 -4.72
C ALA A 415 19.11 23.60 -4.52
N ASP A 416 18.93 22.73 -3.52
CA ASP A 416 17.64 22.10 -3.20
C ASP A 416 16.58 23.15 -2.84
N LYS A 417 16.95 24.19 -2.10
CA LYS A 417 16.06 25.30 -1.74
C LYS A 417 15.56 26.11 -2.94
N ILE A 418 16.37 26.23 -3.99
CA ILE A 418 15.99 26.92 -5.22
C ILE A 418 15.08 26.05 -6.07
N TYR A 419 15.32 24.74 -6.06
CA TYR A 419 14.61 23.79 -6.90
C TYR A 419 13.20 23.44 -6.39
N ILE A 420 13.00 23.39 -5.07
CA ILE A 420 11.74 23.05 -4.42
C ILE A 420 10.97 24.31 -4.04
#